data_a62fa532e22aecc0389109036826a076
#
_entry.id   a62fa532e22aecc0389109036826a076
#
_cell.length_a   1.000
_cell.length_b   1.000
_cell.length_c   1.000
_cell.angle_alpha   90.00
_cell.angle_beta   90.00
_cell.angle_gamma   90.00
#
_symmetry.space_group_name_H-M   'P 1'
#
loop_
_entity.id
_entity.type
_entity.pdbx_description
1 polymer ?
#
loop_
_entity_poly.entity_id
_entity_poly.type
_entity_poly.pdbx_seq_one_letter_code
_entity_poly.pdbx_strand_id
1 'polypeptide(L)'
;MVMVVHRPKLTKNFVQMANETVFDGRLTRLARQLLTEIMARPPGWQATADEMAAQGKKERGPGAESRRSIHAAFAELEAFGYLVRTRSRIPKGQPGAGGFITTLAFYGLPQSGQNQDGSSGGVGRWVD
;
A
#
# COMPACT_ATOMS: atom_id res chain seq x y z
N MET A 1 -12.17 5.18 -3.96
CA MET A 1 -11.15 4.31 -3.37
C MET A 1 -10.76 4.84 -2.00
N VAL A 2 -10.62 3.96 -1.05
CA VAL A 2 -10.24 4.33 0.30
C VAL A 2 -8.90 3.69 0.63
N MET A 3 -8.02 4.44 1.28
CA MET A 3 -6.73 3.94 1.71
C MET A 3 -6.74 3.80 3.24
N VAL A 4 -6.34 2.64 3.70
CA VAL A 4 -6.22 2.37 5.13
C VAL A 4 -4.78 1.97 5.41
N VAL A 5 -4.20 2.60 6.42
CA VAL A 5 -2.81 2.32 6.79
C VAL A 5 -2.79 1.78 8.21
N HIS A 6 -2.32 0.55 8.34
CA HIS A 6 -2.20 -0.11 9.63
C HIS A 6 -0.78 0.07 10.14
N ARG A 7 -0.62 0.92 11.12
CA ARG A 7 0.69 1.22 11.66
C ARG A 7 0.69 1.03 13.17
N PRO A 8 1.87 0.74 13.74
CA PRO A 8 1.95 0.62 15.18
C PRO A 8 1.66 1.95 15.85
N LYS A 9 1.22 1.86 17.07
CA LYS A 9 0.97 3.06 17.87
C LYS A 9 2.31 3.64 18.26
N LEU A 10 2.61 4.80 17.75
CA LEU A 10 3.90 5.43 17.98
C LEU A 10 3.72 6.84 18.49
N THR A 11 4.79 7.39 19.01
CA THR A 11 4.84 8.81 19.29
C THR A 11 4.79 9.53 17.93
N LYS A 12 5.26 10.71 17.81
CA LYS A 12 5.07 11.48 16.60
C LYS A 12 6.37 11.67 15.84
N ASN A 13 6.22 12.01 14.59
CA ASN A 13 7.32 12.43 13.73
C ASN A 13 8.34 11.36 13.40
N PHE A 14 7.96 10.10 13.48
CA PHE A 14 8.82 9.04 12.95
C PHE A 14 8.00 7.82 12.61
N VAL A 15 8.60 6.92 11.85
CA VAL A 15 7.99 5.67 11.44
C VAL A 15 8.90 4.53 11.86
N GLN A 16 8.30 3.42 12.28
CA GLN A 16 9.04 2.19 12.54
C GLN A 16 8.67 1.15 11.50
N MET A 17 9.68 0.50 10.95
CA MET A 17 9.50 -0.56 9.99
C MET A 17 10.25 -1.78 10.46
N ALA A 18 9.63 -2.95 10.30
CA ALA A 18 10.30 -4.20 10.65
C ALA A 18 11.52 -4.39 9.74
N ASN A 19 12.61 -4.91 10.28
CA ASN A 19 13.80 -5.15 9.49
C ASN A 19 13.52 -6.07 8.30
N GLU A 20 12.69 -7.09 8.50
CA GLU A 20 12.38 -8.00 7.41
C GLU A 20 11.70 -7.29 6.24
N THR A 21 10.93 -6.24 6.52
CA THR A 21 10.30 -5.45 5.48
C THR A 21 11.32 -4.54 4.79
N VAL A 22 12.16 -3.89 5.58
CA VAL A 22 13.18 -3.00 5.05
C VAL A 22 14.12 -3.74 4.10
N PHE A 23 14.42 -4.98 4.40
CA PHE A 23 15.36 -5.77 3.64
C PHE A 23 14.71 -6.84 2.76
N ASP A 24 13.43 -6.69 2.47
CA ASP A 24 12.72 -7.65 1.63
C ASP A 24 13.19 -7.51 0.18
N GLY A 25 14.08 -8.39 -0.21
CA GLY A 25 14.71 -8.35 -1.54
C GLY A 25 13.78 -8.69 -2.69
N ARG A 26 12.56 -9.16 -2.40
CA ARG A 26 11.58 -9.40 -3.45
C ARG A 26 10.99 -8.11 -3.99
N LEU A 27 11.07 -7.04 -3.19
CA LEU A 27 10.57 -5.73 -3.58
C LEU A 27 11.71 -4.89 -4.13
N THR A 28 11.38 -4.04 -5.10
CA THR A 28 12.34 -3.03 -5.54
C THR A 28 12.52 -2.00 -4.43
N ARG A 29 13.60 -1.25 -4.50
CA ARG A 29 13.81 -0.17 -3.54
C ARG A 29 12.70 0.86 -3.62
N LEU A 30 12.18 1.11 -4.83
CA LEU A 30 11.08 2.04 -4.99
C LEU A 30 9.84 1.57 -4.22
N ALA A 31 9.49 0.30 -4.35
CA ALA A 31 8.33 -0.23 -3.65
C ALA A 31 8.51 -0.14 -2.13
N ARG A 32 9.70 -0.47 -1.64
CA ARG A 32 9.98 -0.37 -0.20
C ARG A 32 9.92 1.07 0.29
N GLN A 33 10.45 2.00 -0.52
CA GLN A 33 10.42 3.40 -0.14
C GLN A 33 9.00 3.94 -0.14
N LEU A 34 8.20 3.58 -1.13
CA LEU A 34 6.81 4.02 -1.17
C LEU A 34 6.03 3.51 0.03
N LEU A 35 6.25 2.25 0.41
CA LEU A 35 5.59 1.71 1.60
C LEU A 35 6.00 2.50 2.84
N THR A 36 7.28 2.81 2.97
CA THR A 36 7.78 3.59 4.10
C THR A 36 7.13 4.97 4.13
N GLU A 37 7.03 5.63 2.99
CA GLU A 37 6.40 6.95 2.92
C GLU A 37 4.94 6.89 3.31
N ILE A 38 4.22 5.88 2.84
CA ILE A 38 2.81 5.74 3.17
C ILE A 38 2.64 5.50 4.68
N MET A 39 3.48 4.64 5.24
CA MET A 39 3.41 4.34 6.67
C MET A 39 3.77 5.55 7.52
N ALA A 40 4.57 6.46 7.00
CA ALA A 40 5.00 7.65 7.72
C ALA A 40 3.99 8.78 7.68
N ARG A 41 3.01 8.72 6.81
CA ARG A 41 2.03 9.80 6.68
C ARG A 41 1.09 9.86 7.87
N PRO A 42 0.53 11.05 8.16
CA PRO A 42 -0.38 11.17 9.30
C PRO A 42 -1.69 10.42 9.06
N PRO A 43 -2.41 10.12 10.14
CA PRO A 43 -3.72 9.47 10.01
C PRO A 43 -4.66 10.27 9.11
N GLY A 44 -5.41 9.56 8.28
CA GLY A 44 -6.37 10.20 7.40
C GLY A 44 -5.82 10.64 6.06
N TRP A 45 -4.49 10.57 5.89
CA TRP A 45 -3.90 10.92 4.61
C TRP A 45 -4.28 9.88 3.54
N GLN A 46 -4.66 10.39 2.38
CA GLN A 46 -5.10 9.55 1.26
C GLN A 46 -4.43 10.02 0.00
N ALA A 47 -4.03 9.08 -0.84
CA ALA A 47 -3.54 9.39 -2.18
C ALA A 47 -3.63 8.16 -3.07
N THR A 48 -3.83 8.41 -4.35
CA THR A 48 -3.75 7.35 -5.36
C THR A 48 -2.31 7.23 -5.84
N ALA A 49 -2.03 6.16 -6.58
CA ALA A 49 -0.71 6.01 -7.19
C ALA A 49 -0.42 7.17 -8.14
N ASP A 50 -1.44 7.62 -8.88
CA ASP A 50 -1.27 8.76 -9.78
C ASP A 50 -0.92 10.04 -9.03
N GLU A 51 -1.56 10.26 -7.89
CA GLU A 51 -1.28 11.43 -7.08
C GLU A 51 0.12 11.38 -6.49
N MET A 52 0.60 10.20 -6.10
CA MET A 52 1.95 10.05 -5.61
C MET A 52 2.97 10.31 -6.72
N ALA A 53 2.68 9.87 -7.94
CA ALA A 53 3.55 10.15 -9.07
C ALA A 53 3.59 11.66 -9.36
N ALA A 54 2.45 12.32 -9.30
CA ALA A 54 2.39 13.77 -9.50
C ALA A 54 3.16 14.52 -8.43
N GLN A 55 3.06 14.07 -7.19
CA GLN A 55 3.81 14.67 -6.09
C GLN A 55 5.31 14.53 -6.30
N GLY A 56 5.74 13.36 -6.75
CA GLY A 56 7.16 13.15 -7.05
C GLY A 56 7.67 14.10 -8.11
N LYS A 57 6.85 14.36 -9.13
CA LYS A 57 7.22 15.31 -10.18
C LYS A 57 7.37 16.72 -9.64
N LYS A 58 6.52 17.12 -8.73
CA LYS A 58 6.63 18.42 -8.09
C LYS A 58 7.93 18.54 -7.31
N GLU A 59 8.32 17.46 -6.65
CA GLU A 59 9.50 17.49 -5.78
C GLU A 59 10.82 17.38 -6.55
N ARG A 60 10.85 16.57 -7.60
CA ARG A 60 12.08 16.25 -8.30
C ARG A 60 12.13 16.67 -9.76
N GLY A 61 11.00 17.10 -10.31
CA GLY A 61 10.96 17.50 -11.71
C GLY A 61 11.12 16.31 -12.65
N PRO A 62 11.84 16.50 -13.78
CA PRO A 62 11.93 15.44 -14.80
C PRO A 62 12.60 14.15 -14.33
N GLY A 63 13.35 14.21 -13.23
CA GLY A 63 14.03 13.04 -12.70
C GLY A 63 13.19 12.18 -11.79
N ALA A 64 11.91 12.54 -11.61
CA ALA A 64 11.03 11.79 -10.72
C ALA A 64 10.63 10.45 -11.34
N GLU A 65 10.23 9.52 -10.49
CA GLU A 65 9.72 8.24 -10.93
C GLU A 65 8.47 8.43 -11.77
N SER A 66 8.35 7.65 -12.84
CA SER A 66 7.22 7.77 -13.73
C SER A 66 5.96 7.18 -13.08
N ARG A 67 4.80 7.59 -13.59
CA ARG A 67 3.53 7.03 -13.17
C ARG A 67 3.51 5.52 -13.31
N ARG A 68 4.10 4.99 -14.39
CA ARG A 68 4.18 3.55 -14.60
C ARG A 68 4.99 2.87 -13.50
N SER A 69 6.11 3.47 -13.12
CA SER A 69 6.96 2.90 -12.06
C SER A 69 6.23 2.88 -10.72
N ILE A 70 5.49 3.93 -10.41
CA ILE A 70 4.73 3.99 -9.16
C ILE A 70 3.64 2.92 -9.16
N HIS A 71 2.92 2.76 -10.28
CA HIS A 71 1.91 1.73 -10.38
C HIS A 71 2.52 0.33 -10.25
N ALA A 72 3.68 0.11 -10.86
CA ALA A 72 4.37 -1.17 -10.74
C ALA A 72 4.78 -1.45 -9.29
N ALA A 73 5.21 -0.42 -8.58
CA ALA A 73 5.58 -0.58 -7.17
C ALA A 73 4.37 -0.95 -6.32
N PHE A 74 3.21 -0.34 -6.59
CA PHE A 74 1.99 -0.72 -5.90
C PHE A 74 1.63 -2.18 -6.18
N ALA A 75 1.82 -2.62 -7.42
CA ALA A 75 1.55 -4.01 -7.79
C ALA A 75 2.49 -4.98 -7.05
N GLU A 76 3.75 -4.60 -6.87
CA GLU A 76 4.68 -5.41 -6.08
C GLU A 76 4.21 -5.53 -4.63
N LEU A 77 3.82 -4.40 -4.03
CA LEU A 77 3.36 -4.41 -2.65
C LEU A 77 2.14 -5.33 -2.50
N GLU A 78 1.25 -5.29 -3.47
CA GLU A 78 0.07 -6.15 -3.43
C GLU A 78 0.45 -7.62 -3.60
N ALA A 79 1.37 -7.91 -4.52
CA ALA A 79 1.78 -9.28 -4.80
C ALA A 79 2.42 -9.95 -3.59
N PHE A 80 3.12 -9.18 -2.76
CA PHE A 80 3.85 -9.74 -1.62
C PHE A 80 3.19 -9.46 -0.27
N GLY A 81 1.95 -9.03 -0.28
CA GLY A 81 1.15 -8.99 0.94
C GLY A 81 1.21 -7.70 1.75
N TYR A 82 1.90 -6.68 1.28
CA TYR A 82 1.96 -5.41 2.00
C TYR A 82 0.79 -4.50 1.67
N LEU A 83 0.09 -4.78 0.59
CA LEU A 83 -1.09 -4.04 0.18
C LEU A 83 -2.21 -5.04 -0.06
N VAL A 84 -3.33 -4.84 0.60
CA VAL A 84 -4.51 -5.67 0.42
C VAL A 84 -5.59 -4.81 -0.21
N ARG A 85 -6.08 -5.26 -1.35
CA ARG A 85 -7.13 -4.55 -2.09
C ARG A 85 -8.45 -5.26 -1.89
N THR A 86 -9.47 -4.53 -1.44
CA THR A 86 -10.80 -5.09 -1.28
C THR A 86 -11.81 -4.21 -1.99
N ARG A 87 -12.92 -4.82 -2.42
CA ARG A 87 -14.02 -4.11 -3.05
C ARG A 87 -15.28 -4.38 -2.27
N SER A 88 -16.05 -3.34 -2.04
CA SER A 88 -17.33 -3.46 -1.36
C SER A 88 -18.39 -2.79 -2.21
N ARG A 89 -19.60 -3.39 -2.19
CA ARG A 89 -20.72 -2.77 -2.88
C ARG A 89 -21.20 -1.59 -2.06
N ILE A 90 -21.54 -0.51 -2.75
CA ILE A 90 -22.07 0.68 -2.08
C ILE A 90 -23.49 0.36 -1.61
N PRO A 91 -23.80 0.54 -0.32
CA PRO A 91 -25.13 0.21 0.22
C PRO A 91 -26.24 1.01 -0.45
N LYS A 92 -27.42 0.45 -0.45
CA LYS A 92 -28.61 1.13 -0.93
C LYS A 92 -28.84 2.40 -0.13
N GLY A 93 -29.30 3.42 -0.81
CA GLY A 93 -29.59 4.69 -0.16
C GLY A 93 -28.39 5.60 -0.02
N GLN A 94 -27.21 5.14 -0.44
CA GLN A 94 -26.00 5.96 -0.44
C GLN A 94 -25.71 6.45 -1.84
N PRO A 95 -25.04 7.62 -1.98
CA PRO A 95 -24.63 8.09 -3.30
C PRO A 95 -23.78 7.03 -4.00
N GLY A 96 -24.09 6.76 -5.25
CA GLY A 96 -23.37 5.75 -6.01
C GLY A 96 -23.83 4.34 -5.78
N ALA A 97 -24.99 4.15 -5.15
CA ALA A 97 -25.54 2.82 -4.89
C ALA A 97 -25.53 1.96 -6.15
N GLY A 98 -25.15 0.69 -6.00
CA GLY A 98 -25.00 -0.23 -7.12
C GLY A 98 -23.58 -0.30 -7.65
N GLY A 99 -22.72 0.67 -7.32
CA GLY A 99 -21.32 0.63 -7.65
C GLY A 99 -20.49 -0.02 -6.55
N PHE A 100 -19.18 0.14 -6.65
CA PHE A 100 -18.23 -0.47 -5.72
C PHE A 100 -17.27 0.56 -5.16
N ILE A 101 -16.85 0.34 -3.93
CA ILE A 101 -15.76 1.09 -3.31
C ILE A 101 -14.57 0.16 -3.22
N THR A 102 -13.42 0.62 -3.67
CA THR A 102 -12.16 -0.11 -3.54
C THR A 102 -11.40 0.46 -2.36
N THR A 103 -10.96 -0.41 -1.48
CA THR A 103 -10.16 -0.02 -0.31
C THR A 103 -8.78 -0.63 -0.44
N LEU A 104 -7.76 0.19 -0.25
CA LEU A 104 -6.37 -0.25 -0.22
C LEU A 104 -5.87 -0.17 1.21
N ALA A 105 -5.53 -1.31 1.77
CA ALA A 105 -5.00 -1.37 3.13
C ALA A 105 -3.52 -1.68 3.07
N PHE A 106 -2.71 -0.84 3.67
CA PHE A 106 -1.26 -0.97 3.68
C PHE A 106 -0.78 -1.44 5.05
N TYR A 107 0.18 -2.35 5.04
CA TYR A 107 0.69 -2.97 6.26
C TYR A 107 2.20 -2.90 6.28
N GLY A 108 2.77 -2.72 7.48
CA GLY A 108 4.22 -2.72 7.65
C GLY A 108 4.85 -4.10 7.60
N LEU A 109 4.03 -5.15 7.67
CA LEU A 109 4.47 -6.54 7.53
C LEU A 109 3.58 -7.22 6.52
N PRO A 110 4.09 -8.22 5.79
CA PRO A 110 3.28 -8.88 4.78
C PRO A 110 2.11 -9.62 5.41
N GLN A 111 0.93 -9.44 4.82
CA GLN A 111 -0.29 -10.10 5.27
C GLN A 111 -0.49 -11.35 4.46
N SER A 112 -0.59 -12.46 5.13
CA SER A 112 -0.69 -13.74 4.47
C SER A 112 -2.09 -14.02 3.99
N GLY A 113 -2.20 -14.49 2.75
CA GLY A 113 -3.45 -14.98 2.25
C GLY A 113 -4.54 -13.96 2.00
N GLN A 114 -4.26 -12.70 2.19
CA GLN A 114 -5.28 -11.66 2.11
C GLN A 114 -5.72 -11.36 0.69
N ASN A 115 -4.78 -11.29 -0.21
CA ASN A 115 -5.09 -10.98 -1.60
C ASN A 115 -5.31 -12.23 -2.42
N GLN A 116 -5.25 -13.35 -1.79
CA GLN A 116 -5.30 -14.60 -2.48
C GLN A 116 -6.72 -15.11 -2.50
N ASP A 117 -7.19 -15.52 -3.59
CA ASP A 117 -8.52 -16.06 -3.73
C ASP A 117 -8.60 -17.40 -3.06
N GLY A 118 -8.36 -17.42 -1.80
CA GLY A 118 -8.29 -18.65 -1.09
C GLY A 118 -6.98 -19.36 -1.25
N SER A 119 -6.07 -18.81 -1.97
CA SER A 119 -4.76 -19.38 -2.11
C SER A 119 -3.93 -19.00 -0.91
N SER A 120 -3.78 -19.92 -0.01
CA SER A 120 -3.00 -19.65 1.18
C SER A 120 -1.70 -20.41 1.19
N GLY A 121 -1.40 -21.04 0.09
CA GLY A 121 -0.27 -21.96 0.05
C GLY A 121 1.05 -21.37 0.42
N GLY A 122 1.22 -20.10 0.18
CA GLY A 122 2.51 -19.50 0.45
C GLY A 122 2.58 -18.78 1.77
N VAL A 123 1.55 -18.83 2.49
CA VAL A 123 1.35 -17.92 3.59
C VAL A 123 2.30 -18.10 4.74
N GLY A 124 2.44 -19.30 5.18
CA GLY A 124 3.20 -19.55 6.40
C GLY A 124 4.66 -19.17 6.29
N ARG A 125 5.14 -19.04 5.10
CA ARG A 125 6.54 -18.74 4.91
C ARG A 125 6.96 -17.37 5.37
N TRP A 126 6.03 -16.52 5.46
CA TRP A 126 6.33 -15.15 5.84
C TRP A 126 6.75 -14.99 7.27
N VAL A 127 6.32 -15.91 8.09
CA VAL A 127 6.56 -15.81 9.52
C VAL A 127 7.70 -16.67 9.97
N ASP A 128 8.30 -17.39 9.12
CA ASP A 128 9.39 -18.29 9.49
C ASP A 128 10.70 -17.61 9.75
#